data_e62ab36a5a15f3e8d951660fd5fc70f7
#
_entry.id   e62ab36a5a15f3e8d951660fd5fc70f7
#
_cell.length_a   1.000
_cell.length_b   1.000
_cell.length_c   1.000
_cell.angle_alpha   90.00
_cell.angle_beta   90.00
_cell.angle_gamma   90.00
#
_symmetry.space_group_name_H-M   'P 1'
#
loop_
_entity.id
_entity.type
_entity.pdbx_description
1 polymer ?
#
loop_
_entity_poly.entity_id
_entity_poly.type
_entity_poly.pdbx_seq_one_letter_code
_entity_poly.pdbx_strand_id
1 'polypeptide(L)'
;MNVIFAGTPVFAARALSTIIDAGFNVPLVLTQPDRPSGRGMKLTPSPVKQVALQYNIPVAQPISLRLNGKYPEDAQAARAQITAAQADVMVVAAYGLILPQDVLDLPKHGCINIHASLLPRWRGAAPIHRAIEAGDTETGITLMQMDAGLDTGDMLAIERLPITEQHTTATLHDELAEMGARMVVDYLRQLRDGAAPKATPQPTDGVSYAEKIDKAEAKIDWTQSAQAIARKVRALDPAPGCVCTYMEQPLKIWAAQTDETLSKEHAAGTIIGVDKHGVRVVCGDGSVLRITQMQKAGGKRSPAHQVAESLK
;
A
#
# COMPACT_ATOMS: atom_id res chain seq x y z
N MET A 1 7.28 -18.13 21.88
CA MET A 1 7.21 -16.66 21.71
C MET A 1 5.79 -16.28 21.30
N ASN A 2 5.19 -15.37 22.05
CA ASN A 2 3.84 -14.84 21.81
C ASN A 2 3.93 -13.59 20.94
N VAL A 3 3.22 -13.57 19.81
CA VAL A 3 3.21 -12.47 18.85
C VAL A 3 1.81 -11.89 18.77
N ILE A 4 1.59 -10.65 19.20
CA ILE A 4 0.37 -9.92 18.82
C ILE A 4 0.55 -9.44 17.39
N PHE A 5 -0.51 -9.53 16.59
CA PHE A 5 -0.51 -9.00 15.24
C PHE A 5 -1.52 -7.85 15.09
N ALA A 6 -1.10 -6.74 14.50
CA ALA A 6 -1.95 -5.59 14.23
C ALA A 6 -1.90 -5.23 12.74
N GLY A 7 -3.03 -5.34 12.05
CA GLY A 7 -3.09 -5.07 10.62
C GLY A 7 -4.51 -5.09 10.07
N THR A 8 -4.69 -4.69 8.80
CA THR A 8 -6.04 -4.60 8.22
C THR A 8 -6.13 -5.20 6.80
N PRO A 9 -5.37 -4.73 5.78
CA PRO A 9 -5.55 -5.15 4.39
C PRO A 9 -4.92 -6.51 4.08
N VAL A 10 -5.05 -6.93 2.82
CA VAL A 10 -4.47 -8.18 2.29
C VAL A 10 -2.98 -8.28 2.54
N PHE A 11 -2.23 -7.18 2.39
CA PHE A 11 -0.81 -7.10 2.73
C PHE A 11 -0.51 -7.62 4.15
N ALA A 12 -1.26 -7.14 5.12
CA ALA A 12 -1.12 -7.56 6.52
C ALA A 12 -1.60 -9.00 6.74
N ALA A 13 -2.69 -9.40 6.08
CA ALA A 13 -3.23 -10.76 6.20
C ALA A 13 -2.21 -11.82 5.74
N ARG A 14 -1.42 -11.52 4.69
CA ARG A 14 -0.34 -12.40 4.24
C ARG A 14 0.72 -12.60 5.31
N ALA A 15 1.18 -11.52 5.94
CA ALA A 15 2.15 -11.60 7.03
C ALA A 15 1.62 -12.40 8.23
N LEU A 16 0.34 -12.16 8.63
CA LEU A 16 -0.31 -12.91 9.71
C LEU A 16 -0.34 -14.42 9.42
N SER A 17 -0.82 -14.82 8.24
CA SER A 17 -0.85 -16.23 7.84
C SER A 17 0.53 -16.87 7.91
N THR A 18 1.55 -16.20 7.38
CA THR A 18 2.92 -16.72 7.37
C THR A 18 3.52 -16.86 8.77
N ILE A 19 3.21 -15.93 9.69
CA ILE A 19 3.60 -16.02 11.11
C ILE A 19 2.95 -17.23 11.79
N ILE A 20 1.66 -17.47 11.55
CA ILE A 20 0.92 -18.61 12.11
C ILE A 20 1.49 -19.93 11.54
N ASP A 21 1.66 -20.01 10.23
CA ASP A 21 2.20 -21.20 9.53
C ASP A 21 3.65 -21.52 9.97
N ALA A 22 4.41 -20.51 10.38
CA ALA A 22 5.74 -20.68 10.95
C ALA A 22 5.75 -21.20 12.39
N GLY A 23 4.58 -21.43 13.01
CA GLY A 23 4.40 -22.00 14.33
C GLY A 23 4.53 -21.01 15.49
N PHE A 24 4.44 -19.71 15.25
CA PHE A 24 4.38 -18.72 16.32
C PHE A 24 3.00 -18.72 16.97
N ASN A 25 2.95 -18.55 18.30
CA ASN A 25 1.70 -18.38 18.99
C ASN A 25 1.19 -16.94 18.83
N VAL A 26 -0.04 -16.79 18.31
CA VAL A 26 -0.69 -15.48 18.12
C VAL A 26 -1.91 -15.41 19.06
N PRO A 27 -1.75 -14.90 20.30
CA PRO A 27 -2.83 -14.87 21.28
C PRO A 27 -3.90 -13.81 21.00
N LEU A 28 -3.58 -12.79 20.18
CA LEU A 28 -4.48 -11.67 19.87
C LEU A 28 -4.16 -11.06 18.51
N VAL A 29 -5.19 -10.73 17.76
CA VAL A 29 -5.12 -9.94 16.54
C VAL A 29 -5.87 -8.63 16.71
N LEU A 30 -5.24 -7.52 16.31
CA LEU A 30 -5.83 -6.19 16.27
C LEU A 30 -6.10 -5.82 14.80
N THR A 31 -7.31 -5.35 14.51
CA THR A 31 -7.66 -4.90 13.16
C THR A 31 -8.69 -3.78 13.22
N GLN A 32 -8.85 -3.04 12.12
CA GLN A 32 -9.89 -2.00 12.01
C GLN A 32 -11.30 -2.62 12.14
N PRO A 33 -12.28 -1.87 12.67
CA PRO A 33 -13.68 -2.28 12.66
C PRO A 33 -14.16 -2.65 11.25
N ASP A 34 -15.11 -3.58 11.19
CA ASP A 34 -15.76 -3.98 9.94
C ASP A 34 -16.36 -2.76 9.24
N ARG A 35 -16.21 -2.68 7.92
CA ARG A 35 -16.67 -1.53 7.13
C ARG A 35 -17.66 -1.97 6.05
N PRO A 36 -18.64 -1.13 5.72
CA PRO A 36 -19.51 -1.36 4.57
C PRO A 36 -18.68 -1.48 3.29
N SER A 37 -18.88 -2.55 2.52
CA SER A 37 -18.16 -2.82 1.28
C SER A 37 -19.05 -3.45 0.21
N GLY A 38 -18.66 -3.29 -1.05
CA GLY A 38 -19.34 -3.89 -2.20
C GLY A 38 -20.72 -3.32 -2.51
N ARG A 39 -21.40 -3.95 -3.49
CA ARG A 39 -22.78 -3.62 -3.83
C ARG A 39 -23.70 -4.02 -2.67
N GLY A 40 -24.46 -3.05 -2.12
CA GLY A 40 -25.36 -3.28 -0.99
C GLY A 40 -24.76 -2.92 0.37
N MET A 41 -23.53 -2.38 0.43
CA MET A 41 -22.92 -1.80 1.64
C MET A 41 -22.99 -2.71 2.88
N LYS A 42 -22.82 -4.03 2.72
CA LYS A 42 -22.79 -4.98 3.82
C LYS A 42 -21.48 -4.83 4.60
N LEU A 43 -21.59 -4.91 5.93
CA LEU A 43 -20.42 -4.94 6.80
C LEU A 43 -19.54 -6.14 6.43
N THR A 44 -18.30 -5.86 6.04
CA THR A 44 -17.35 -6.88 5.61
C THR A 44 -16.17 -6.89 6.57
N PRO A 45 -15.80 -8.06 7.11
CA PRO A 45 -14.63 -8.18 7.96
C PRO A 45 -13.35 -7.89 7.15
N SER A 46 -12.35 -7.32 7.82
CA SER A 46 -11.04 -7.09 7.21
C SER A 46 -10.39 -8.42 6.79
N PRO A 47 -9.51 -8.43 5.79
CA PRO A 47 -8.72 -9.61 5.43
C PRO A 47 -7.97 -10.22 6.63
N VAL A 48 -7.41 -9.40 7.51
CA VAL A 48 -6.75 -9.85 8.74
C VAL A 48 -7.72 -10.53 9.70
N LYS A 49 -8.94 -9.97 9.90
CA LYS A 49 -9.98 -10.62 10.71
C LYS A 49 -10.40 -11.97 10.12
N GLN A 50 -10.52 -12.07 8.80
CA GLN A 50 -10.88 -13.33 8.15
C GLN A 50 -9.84 -14.43 8.44
N VAL A 51 -8.55 -14.12 8.35
CA VAL A 51 -7.47 -15.04 8.72
C VAL A 51 -7.57 -15.40 10.21
N ALA A 52 -7.68 -14.42 11.11
CA ALA A 52 -7.77 -14.68 12.55
C ALA A 52 -8.92 -15.64 12.92
N LEU A 53 -10.10 -15.46 12.29
CA LEU A 53 -11.26 -16.32 12.50
C LEU A 53 -11.04 -17.76 12.01
N GLN A 54 -10.32 -17.96 10.89
CA GLN A 54 -9.98 -19.29 10.37
C GLN A 54 -9.11 -20.10 11.36
N TYR A 55 -8.26 -19.41 12.12
CA TYR A 55 -7.39 -20.03 13.13
C TYR A 55 -7.94 -19.93 14.56
N ASN A 56 -9.19 -19.47 14.75
CA ASN A 56 -9.82 -19.26 16.05
C ASN A 56 -9.04 -18.33 16.99
N ILE A 57 -8.36 -17.33 16.42
CA ILE A 57 -7.59 -16.34 17.18
C ILE A 57 -8.52 -15.22 17.66
N PRO A 58 -8.45 -14.80 18.93
CA PRO A 58 -9.19 -13.63 19.43
C PRO A 58 -8.89 -12.37 18.64
N VAL A 59 -9.95 -11.59 18.35
CA VAL A 59 -9.84 -10.36 17.54
C VAL A 59 -10.32 -9.17 18.36
N ALA A 60 -9.52 -8.12 18.43
CA ALA A 60 -9.90 -6.81 18.94
C ALA A 60 -10.01 -5.80 17.78
N GLN A 61 -11.08 -5.02 17.78
CA GLN A 61 -11.38 -4.03 16.73
C GLN A 61 -11.59 -2.63 17.33
N PRO A 62 -10.58 -2.07 18.03
CA PRO A 62 -10.73 -0.75 18.62
C PRO A 62 -10.86 0.33 17.57
N ILE A 63 -11.66 1.36 17.86
CA ILE A 63 -11.75 2.58 17.05
C ILE A 63 -10.53 3.46 17.32
N SER A 64 -9.99 3.40 18.54
CA SER A 64 -8.81 4.16 18.96
C SER A 64 -8.07 3.42 20.05
N LEU A 65 -6.77 3.68 20.18
CA LEU A 65 -5.95 3.23 21.31
C LEU A 65 -5.55 4.39 22.24
N ARG A 66 -6.05 5.60 22.00
CA ARG A 66 -5.75 6.80 22.79
C ARG A 66 -6.74 6.94 23.96
N LEU A 67 -6.24 6.93 25.20
CA LEU A 67 -7.07 7.13 26.40
C LEU A 67 -7.60 8.57 26.53
N ASN A 68 -6.86 9.53 26.00
CA ASN A 68 -7.25 10.94 25.97
C ASN A 68 -8.01 11.34 24.68
N GLY A 69 -8.49 10.35 23.92
CA GLY A 69 -9.21 10.57 22.66
C GLY A 69 -10.73 10.57 22.84
N LYS A 70 -11.43 10.48 21.72
CA LYS A 70 -12.90 10.46 21.66
C LYS A 70 -13.52 9.16 22.22
N TYR A 71 -12.76 8.06 22.27
CA TYR A 71 -13.23 6.72 22.62
C TYR A 71 -12.34 6.10 23.71
N PRO A 72 -12.31 6.68 24.95
CA PRO A 72 -11.39 6.24 25.99
C PRO A 72 -11.72 4.84 26.54
N GLU A 73 -12.99 4.49 26.66
CA GLU A 73 -13.42 3.17 27.16
C GLU A 73 -13.03 2.05 26.18
N ASP A 74 -13.23 2.27 24.89
CA ASP A 74 -12.82 1.35 23.83
C ASP A 74 -11.30 1.15 23.81
N ALA A 75 -10.55 2.26 23.94
CA ALA A 75 -9.10 2.22 24.07
C ALA A 75 -8.64 1.45 25.32
N GLN A 76 -9.29 1.65 26.46
CA GLN A 76 -8.99 0.96 27.71
C GLN A 76 -9.24 -0.55 27.59
N ALA A 77 -10.38 -0.95 27.00
CA ALA A 77 -10.71 -2.35 26.78
C ALA A 77 -9.70 -3.05 25.87
N ALA A 78 -9.32 -2.40 24.77
CA ALA A 78 -8.31 -2.95 23.85
C ALA A 78 -6.93 -3.09 24.51
N ARG A 79 -6.50 -2.11 25.29
CA ARG A 79 -5.23 -2.17 26.05
C ARG A 79 -5.21 -3.27 27.08
N ALA A 80 -6.34 -3.49 27.78
CA ALA A 80 -6.46 -4.60 28.71
C ALA A 80 -6.27 -5.96 28.00
N GLN A 81 -6.82 -6.12 26.79
CA GLN A 81 -6.63 -7.33 25.98
C GLN A 81 -5.17 -7.48 25.53
N ILE A 82 -4.51 -6.41 25.08
CA ILE A 82 -3.09 -6.41 24.71
C ILE A 82 -2.23 -6.84 25.92
N THR A 83 -2.49 -6.28 27.09
CA THR A 83 -1.76 -6.62 28.32
C THR A 83 -1.99 -8.08 28.72
N ALA A 84 -3.24 -8.56 28.66
CA ALA A 84 -3.59 -9.93 29.00
C ALA A 84 -2.97 -10.96 28.06
N ALA A 85 -2.70 -10.59 26.82
CA ALA A 85 -2.06 -11.46 25.83
C ALA A 85 -0.57 -11.76 26.13
N GLN A 86 0.06 -11.02 27.06
CA GLN A 86 1.45 -11.21 27.49
C GLN A 86 2.42 -11.45 26.30
N ALA A 87 2.36 -10.56 25.31
CA ALA A 87 3.13 -10.72 24.10
C ALA A 87 4.62 -10.42 24.30
N ASP A 88 5.45 -11.23 23.66
CA ASP A 88 6.87 -10.93 23.54
C ASP A 88 7.11 -9.76 22.58
N VAL A 89 6.34 -9.69 21.48
CA VAL A 89 6.46 -8.68 20.45
C VAL A 89 5.10 -8.43 19.78
N MET A 90 4.88 -7.23 19.27
CA MET A 90 3.76 -6.93 18.38
C MET A 90 4.27 -6.68 16.96
N VAL A 91 3.73 -7.39 15.99
CA VAL A 91 3.98 -7.13 14.57
C VAL A 91 2.86 -6.28 14.01
N VAL A 92 3.21 -5.20 13.34
CA VAL A 92 2.28 -4.22 12.77
C VAL A 92 2.48 -4.18 11.24
N ALA A 93 1.40 -4.21 10.49
CA ALA A 93 1.42 -4.03 9.04
C ALA A 93 0.15 -3.32 8.57
N ALA A 94 0.26 -2.12 8.05
CA ALA A 94 -0.86 -1.33 7.52
C ALA A 94 -2.11 -1.36 8.44
N TYR A 95 -1.92 -1.15 9.73
CA TYR A 95 -2.98 -1.25 10.74
C TYR A 95 -3.98 -0.09 10.62
N GLY A 96 -3.47 1.13 10.38
CA GLY A 96 -4.29 2.32 10.17
C GLY A 96 -4.77 3.01 11.46
N LEU A 97 -4.26 2.63 12.62
CA LEU A 97 -4.39 3.38 13.88
C LEU A 97 -3.01 3.82 14.37
N ILE A 98 -3.00 4.94 15.07
CA ILE A 98 -1.81 5.40 15.80
C ILE A 98 -1.70 4.57 17.08
N LEU A 99 -0.52 4.00 17.30
CA LEU A 99 -0.16 3.35 18.55
C LEU A 99 0.54 4.37 19.46
N PRO A 100 -0.08 4.76 20.59
CA PRO A 100 0.59 5.63 21.57
C PRO A 100 1.81 4.94 22.20
N GLN A 101 2.77 5.73 22.73
CA GLN A 101 4.02 5.20 23.28
C GLN A 101 3.80 4.12 24.34
N ASP A 102 2.86 4.33 25.22
CA ASP A 102 2.50 3.38 26.28
C ASP A 102 1.90 2.05 25.76
N VAL A 103 1.38 2.03 24.52
CA VAL A 103 0.99 0.80 23.83
C VAL A 103 2.20 0.16 23.14
N LEU A 104 3.08 0.97 22.56
CA LEU A 104 4.32 0.49 21.94
C LEU A 104 5.23 -0.23 22.94
N ASP A 105 5.18 0.19 24.20
CA ASP A 105 6.02 -0.32 25.30
C ASP A 105 5.43 -1.57 25.99
N LEU A 106 4.18 -1.99 25.65
CA LEU A 106 3.56 -3.14 26.29
C LEU A 106 4.22 -4.48 25.97
N PRO A 107 4.59 -4.79 24.70
CA PRO A 107 5.29 -6.02 24.40
C PRO A 107 6.75 -5.94 24.85
N LYS A 108 7.31 -7.07 25.32
CA LYS A 108 8.70 -7.16 25.82
C LYS A 108 9.76 -6.60 24.85
N HIS A 109 9.59 -6.87 23.56
CA HIS A 109 10.46 -6.40 22.48
C HIS A 109 9.84 -5.26 21.67
N GLY A 110 8.81 -4.59 22.21
CA GLY A 110 8.12 -3.49 21.54
C GLY A 110 7.34 -3.91 20.31
N CYS A 111 7.16 -2.97 19.38
CA CYS A 111 6.38 -3.16 18.17
C CYS A 111 7.27 -3.07 16.93
N ILE A 112 7.09 -3.98 15.98
CA ILE A 112 7.83 -4.06 14.72
C ILE A 112 6.87 -3.78 13.58
N ASN A 113 7.19 -2.81 12.73
CA ASN A 113 6.39 -2.50 11.54
C ASN A 113 7.02 -3.12 10.29
N ILE A 114 6.17 -3.70 9.44
CA ILE A 114 6.51 -4.11 8.07
C ILE A 114 6.18 -2.93 7.17
N HIS A 115 7.20 -2.14 6.80
CA HIS A 115 7.02 -0.95 5.98
C HIS A 115 7.42 -1.21 4.53
N ALA A 116 6.53 -0.87 3.59
CA ALA A 116 6.70 -1.17 2.17
C ALA A 116 7.50 -0.10 1.42
N SER A 117 8.66 0.28 1.94
CA SER A 117 9.66 1.12 1.29
C SER A 117 11.07 0.88 1.84
N LEU A 118 12.05 1.46 1.18
CA LEU A 118 13.43 1.56 1.66
C LEU A 118 13.57 2.83 2.51
N LEU A 119 13.28 2.73 3.82
CA LEU A 119 13.41 3.87 4.73
C LEU A 119 14.84 4.44 4.73
N PRO A 120 14.99 5.75 4.85
CA PRO A 120 14.01 6.76 5.26
C PRO A 120 13.13 7.31 4.14
N ARG A 121 13.22 6.78 2.93
CA ARG A 121 12.39 7.20 1.80
C ARG A 121 10.98 6.66 1.93
N TRP A 122 9.98 7.51 1.65
CA TRP A 122 8.56 7.15 1.62
C TRP A 122 7.98 6.72 2.99
N ARG A 123 8.30 7.46 4.07
CA ARG A 123 7.54 7.36 5.31
C ARG A 123 6.07 7.70 5.08
N GLY A 124 5.14 6.96 5.68
CA GLY A 124 3.71 7.26 5.62
C GLY A 124 2.85 6.22 4.92
N ALA A 125 1.70 6.66 4.36
CA ALA A 125 0.57 5.79 4.09
C ALA A 125 0.58 5.08 2.72
N ALA A 126 1.30 5.61 1.71
CA ALA A 126 1.21 5.12 0.33
C ALA A 126 2.58 4.91 -0.35
N PRO A 127 3.56 4.27 0.31
CA PRO A 127 4.93 4.18 -0.19
C PRO A 127 5.03 3.52 -1.57
N ILE A 128 4.28 2.45 -1.84
CA ILE A 128 4.28 1.71 -3.11
C ILE A 128 3.83 2.62 -4.27
N HIS A 129 2.72 3.34 -4.07
CA HIS A 129 2.21 4.27 -5.09
C HIS A 129 3.23 5.37 -5.41
N ARG A 130 3.80 5.99 -4.37
CA ARG A 130 4.72 7.11 -4.53
C ARG A 130 6.04 6.70 -5.15
N ALA A 131 6.56 5.51 -4.86
CA ALA A 131 7.76 4.98 -5.51
C ALA A 131 7.56 4.81 -7.03
N ILE A 132 6.43 4.22 -7.46
CA ILE A 132 6.12 4.07 -8.90
C ILE A 132 5.92 5.44 -9.56
N GLU A 133 5.13 6.32 -8.94
CA GLU A 133 4.81 7.64 -9.49
C GLU A 133 6.06 8.50 -9.68
N ALA A 134 6.96 8.50 -8.69
CA ALA A 134 8.23 9.21 -8.76
C ALA A 134 9.20 8.62 -9.79
N GLY A 135 8.99 7.36 -10.17
CA GLY A 135 9.87 6.65 -11.11
C GLY A 135 11.12 6.11 -10.44
N ASP A 136 11.02 5.73 -9.19
CA ASP A 136 12.09 5.02 -8.51
C ASP A 136 12.40 3.71 -9.25
N THR A 137 13.67 3.35 -9.33
CA THR A 137 14.14 2.12 -9.99
C THR A 137 14.11 0.91 -9.05
N GLU A 138 13.99 1.15 -7.75
CA GLU A 138 13.88 0.13 -6.73
C GLU A 138 12.98 0.58 -5.58
N THR A 139 12.44 -0.38 -4.87
CA THR A 139 11.75 -0.25 -3.59
C THR A 139 12.15 -1.42 -2.70
N GLY A 140 11.38 -1.75 -1.69
CA GLY A 140 11.64 -2.90 -0.85
C GLY A 140 10.79 -2.91 0.41
N ILE A 141 11.19 -3.73 1.35
CA ILE A 141 10.64 -3.80 2.69
C ILE A 141 11.69 -3.35 3.70
N THR A 142 11.30 -2.50 4.62
CA THR A 142 12.03 -2.22 5.85
C THR A 142 11.24 -2.77 7.02
N LEU A 143 11.81 -3.72 7.77
CA LEU A 143 11.34 -4.02 9.12
C LEU A 143 11.93 -2.96 10.05
N MET A 144 11.10 -2.28 10.83
CA MET A 144 11.54 -1.22 11.71
C MET A 144 10.95 -1.36 13.11
N GLN A 145 11.71 -0.98 14.13
CA GLN A 145 11.22 -0.78 15.47
C GLN A 145 10.31 0.44 15.47
N MET A 146 9.10 0.33 15.99
CA MET A 146 8.20 1.47 16.05
C MET A 146 8.53 2.40 17.22
N ASP A 147 8.42 3.70 16.96
CA ASP A 147 8.46 4.78 17.93
C ASP A 147 7.21 5.68 17.79
N ALA A 148 7.15 6.77 18.53
CA ALA A 148 6.03 7.71 18.49
C ALA A 148 5.95 8.53 17.20
N GLY A 149 6.99 8.52 16.37
CA GLY A 149 7.04 9.24 15.10
C GLY A 149 6.37 8.49 13.96
N LEU A 150 6.21 9.17 12.82
CA LEU A 150 5.67 8.54 11.61
C LEU A 150 6.81 7.83 10.87
N ASP A 151 6.90 6.52 11.05
CA ASP A 151 7.89 5.64 10.42
C ASP A 151 9.34 6.13 10.62
N THR A 152 9.65 6.63 11.82
CA THR A 152 10.94 7.22 12.19
C THR A 152 11.88 6.27 12.93
N GLY A 153 11.35 5.15 13.41
CA GLY A 153 12.09 4.22 14.24
C GLY A 153 13.24 3.50 13.53
N ASP A 154 14.10 2.89 14.33
CA ASP A 154 15.32 2.23 13.86
C ASP A 154 15.00 1.02 12.96
N MET A 155 15.83 0.83 11.94
CA MET A 155 15.70 -0.26 10.98
C MET A 155 16.27 -1.56 11.56
N LEU A 156 15.51 -2.64 11.42
CA LEU A 156 15.87 -3.99 11.89
C LEU A 156 16.37 -4.88 10.74
N ALA A 157 15.74 -4.78 9.59
CA ALA A 157 16.13 -5.50 8.37
C ALA A 157 15.60 -4.75 7.13
N ILE A 158 16.34 -4.85 6.03
CA ILE A 158 15.97 -4.24 4.74
C ILE A 158 16.18 -5.26 3.64
N GLU A 159 15.21 -5.36 2.72
CA GLU A 159 15.37 -6.11 1.48
C GLU A 159 14.87 -5.28 0.29
N ARG A 160 15.60 -5.34 -0.84
CA ARG A 160 15.37 -4.51 -2.02
C ARG A 160 14.66 -5.29 -3.12
N LEU A 161 13.82 -4.60 -3.88
CA LEU A 161 13.10 -5.13 -5.02
C LEU A 161 13.17 -4.13 -6.19
N PRO A 162 13.63 -4.50 -7.38
CA PRO A 162 13.62 -3.63 -8.55
C PRO A 162 12.20 -3.25 -8.98
N ILE A 163 11.99 -1.99 -9.37
CA ILE A 163 10.75 -1.54 -10.00
C ILE A 163 10.95 -1.54 -11.52
N THR A 164 10.16 -2.32 -12.23
CA THR A 164 10.17 -2.38 -13.71
C THR A 164 8.99 -1.60 -14.30
N GLU A 165 9.01 -1.40 -15.61
CA GLU A 165 7.90 -0.76 -16.32
C GLU A 165 6.61 -1.58 -16.35
N GLN A 166 6.66 -2.87 -16.04
CA GLN A 166 5.51 -3.76 -15.94
C GLN A 166 4.84 -3.68 -14.58
N HIS A 167 5.54 -3.22 -13.54
CA HIS A 167 4.96 -3.12 -12.21
C HIS A 167 3.88 -2.04 -12.15
N THR A 168 2.71 -2.44 -11.65
CA THR A 168 1.67 -1.57 -11.12
C THR A 168 1.69 -1.62 -9.60
N THR A 169 0.95 -0.75 -8.94
CA THR A 169 0.80 -0.84 -7.47
C THR A 169 0.24 -2.21 -7.05
N ALA A 170 -0.67 -2.81 -7.83
CA ALA A 170 -1.20 -4.13 -7.51
C ALA A 170 -0.12 -5.21 -7.50
N THR A 171 0.65 -5.33 -8.58
CA THR A 171 1.67 -6.39 -8.71
C THR A 171 2.82 -6.18 -7.72
N LEU A 172 3.28 -4.94 -7.55
CA LEU A 172 4.34 -4.62 -6.61
C LEU A 172 3.92 -4.82 -5.16
N HIS A 173 2.65 -4.52 -4.83
CA HIS A 173 2.05 -4.80 -3.53
C HIS A 173 2.10 -6.30 -3.19
N ASP A 174 1.76 -7.18 -4.14
CA ASP A 174 1.74 -8.61 -3.91
C ASP A 174 3.16 -9.16 -3.68
N GLU A 175 4.14 -8.72 -4.47
CA GLU A 175 5.53 -9.11 -4.29
C GLU A 175 6.11 -8.62 -2.95
N LEU A 176 5.82 -7.38 -2.56
CA LEU A 176 6.26 -6.82 -1.28
C LEU A 176 5.54 -7.47 -0.09
N ALA A 177 4.27 -7.91 -0.25
CA ALA A 177 3.56 -8.64 0.80
C ALA A 177 4.23 -9.99 1.09
N GLU A 178 4.62 -10.74 0.06
CA GLU A 178 5.35 -11.99 0.20
C GLU A 178 6.74 -11.77 0.83
N MET A 179 7.46 -10.76 0.37
CA MET A 179 8.78 -10.39 0.91
C MET A 179 8.67 -10.02 2.39
N GLY A 180 7.77 -9.13 2.76
CA GLY A 180 7.58 -8.68 4.14
C GLY A 180 7.15 -9.81 5.08
N ALA A 181 6.28 -10.70 4.59
CA ALA A 181 5.84 -11.87 5.35
C ALA A 181 6.99 -12.84 5.66
N ARG A 182 7.87 -13.09 4.69
CA ARG A 182 9.07 -13.92 4.87
C ARG A 182 10.06 -13.24 5.82
N MET A 183 10.38 -11.98 5.56
CA MET A 183 11.34 -11.21 6.36
C MET A 183 10.96 -11.15 7.84
N VAL A 184 9.68 -10.90 8.15
CA VAL A 184 9.25 -10.82 9.55
C VAL A 184 9.34 -12.17 10.26
N VAL A 185 9.04 -13.28 9.60
CA VAL A 185 9.19 -14.61 10.18
C VAL A 185 10.67 -14.93 10.48
N ASP A 186 11.56 -14.61 9.55
CA ASP A 186 13.00 -14.82 9.74
C ASP A 186 13.53 -13.95 10.89
N TYR A 187 13.08 -12.69 10.98
CA TYR A 187 13.44 -11.83 12.10
C TYR A 187 12.89 -12.35 13.44
N LEU A 188 11.63 -12.81 13.47
CA LEU A 188 11.02 -13.37 14.69
C LEU A 188 11.74 -14.65 15.18
N ARG A 189 12.24 -15.49 14.28
CA ARG A 189 13.09 -16.64 14.63
C ARG A 189 14.39 -16.18 15.26
N GLN A 190 15.06 -15.22 14.66
CA GLN A 190 16.31 -14.66 15.21
C GLN A 190 16.07 -14.00 16.58
N LEU A 191 14.96 -13.27 16.74
CA LEU A 191 14.58 -12.65 18.01
C LEU A 191 14.33 -13.70 19.10
N ARG A 192 13.59 -14.75 18.78
CA ARG A 192 13.34 -15.88 19.69
C ARG A 192 14.63 -16.56 20.14
N ASP A 193 15.58 -16.73 19.23
CA ASP A 193 16.83 -17.44 19.46
C ASP A 193 17.92 -16.51 20.06
N GLY A 194 17.59 -15.23 20.34
CA GLY A 194 18.52 -14.25 20.89
C GLY A 194 19.61 -13.78 19.92
N ALA A 195 19.39 -14.01 18.61
CA ALA A 195 20.33 -13.69 17.54
C ALA A 195 19.85 -12.54 16.62
N ALA A 196 18.81 -11.81 17.03
CA ALA A 196 18.30 -10.70 16.25
C ALA A 196 19.37 -9.61 16.04
N PRO A 197 19.50 -9.05 14.83
CA PRO A 197 20.44 -7.98 14.57
C PRO A 197 20.10 -6.73 15.41
N LYS A 198 21.13 -5.96 15.72
CA LYS A 198 20.92 -4.66 16.39
C LYS A 198 20.18 -3.71 15.44
N ALA A 199 19.22 -2.98 15.98
CA ALA A 199 18.55 -1.92 15.26
C ALA A 199 19.57 -0.84 14.84
N THR A 200 19.38 -0.29 13.63
CA THR A 200 20.23 0.75 13.05
C THR A 200 19.39 2.01 12.83
N PRO A 201 19.81 3.17 13.32
CA PRO A 201 19.11 4.42 13.06
C PRO A 201 18.93 4.68 11.56
N GLN A 202 17.80 5.26 11.20
CA GLN A 202 17.60 5.68 9.82
C GLN A 202 18.56 6.83 9.46
N PRO A 203 19.10 6.85 8.22
CA PRO A 203 19.85 8.00 7.72
C PRO A 203 19.02 9.29 7.80
N THR A 204 19.69 10.40 8.03
CA THR A 204 19.07 11.75 7.99
C THR A 204 18.82 12.22 6.57
N ASP A 205 19.62 11.77 5.63
CA ASP A 205 19.51 12.10 4.21
C ASP A 205 18.52 11.18 3.51
N GLY A 206 17.84 11.68 2.49
CA GLY A 206 16.88 10.91 1.69
C GLY A 206 15.50 10.74 2.31
N VAL A 207 15.22 11.40 3.43
CA VAL A 207 13.87 11.41 4.04
C VAL A 207 12.86 11.97 3.06
N SER A 208 11.80 11.20 2.80
CA SER A 208 10.64 11.66 2.05
C SER A 208 9.35 11.03 2.59
N TYR A 209 8.21 11.63 2.22
CA TYR A 209 6.92 11.24 2.74
C TYR A 209 5.99 10.74 1.64
N ALA A 210 5.27 9.68 1.93
CA ALA A 210 4.28 9.04 1.05
C ALA A 210 2.87 9.34 1.57
N GLU A 211 2.36 10.52 1.24
CA GLU A 211 1.01 10.91 1.60
C GLU A 211 -0.02 9.96 0.99
N LYS A 212 -1.13 9.78 1.70
CA LYS A 212 -2.26 8.99 1.22
C LYS A 212 -2.74 9.51 -0.13
N ILE A 213 -3.03 8.61 -1.06
CA ILE A 213 -3.57 8.96 -2.37
C ILE A 213 -4.96 9.59 -2.24
N ASP A 214 -5.12 10.80 -2.75
CA ASP A 214 -6.41 11.46 -2.87
C ASP A 214 -7.07 11.09 -4.21
N LYS A 215 -8.40 10.98 -4.21
CA LYS A 215 -9.18 10.72 -5.44
C LYS A 215 -9.02 11.83 -6.48
N ALA A 216 -8.77 13.07 -6.05
CA ALA A 216 -8.53 14.19 -6.94
C ALA A 216 -7.27 14.02 -7.78
N GLU A 217 -6.25 13.32 -7.24
CA GLU A 217 -5.02 13.00 -7.96
C GLU A 217 -5.25 12.07 -9.17
N ALA A 218 -6.37 11.35 -9.22
CA ALA A 218 -6.70 10.45 -10.33
C ALA A 218 -6.85 11.14 -11.68
N LYS A 219 -7.13 12.45 -11.69
CA LYS A 219 -7.26 13.21 -12.94
C LYS A 219 -5.92 13.30 -13.66
N ILE A 220 -5.93 12.93 -14.95
CA ILE A 220 -4.74 13.09 -15.80
C ILE A 220 -4.54 14.56 -16.11
N ASP A 221 -3.33 15.03 -15.88
CA ASP A 221 -2.84 16.32 -16.33
C ASP A 221 -2.00 16.10 -17.61
N TRP A 222 -2.59 16.41 -18.76
CA TRP A 222 -1.95 16.24 -20.05
C TRP A 222 -0.75 17.17 -20.27
N THR A 223 -0.55 18.19 -19.42
CA THR A 223 0.62 19.08 -19.49
C THR A 223 1.91 18.41 -19.02
N GLN A 224 1.80 17.27 -18.35
CA GLN A 224 2.93 16.45 -17.96
C GLN A 224 3.49 15.67 -19.16
N SER A 225 4.69 15.07 -19.00
CA SER A 225 5.28 14.18 -20.01
C SER A 225 4.53 12.84 -20.10
N ALA A 226 4.60 12.18 -21.25
CA ALA A 226 4.05 10.84 -21.43
C ALA A 226 4.60 9.83 -20.39
N GLN A 227 5.89 9.94 -20.05
CA GLN A 227 6.52 9.11 -19.03
C GLN A 227 5.91 9.33 -17.64
N ALA A 228 5.72 10.59 -17.24
CA ALA A 228 5.11 10.92 -15.93
C ALA A 228 3.67 10.40 -15.86
N ILE A 229 2.89 10.58 -16.93
CA ILE A 229 1.51 10.08 -16.98
C ILE A 229 1.47 8.54 -16.96
N ALA A 230 2.35 7.86 -17.71
CA ALA A 230 2.44 6.40 -17.71
C ALA A 230 2.79 5.85 -16.32
N ARG A 231 3.72 6.48 -15.59
CA ARG A 231 4.03 6.13 -14.20
C ARG A 231 2.82 6.31 -13.29
N LYS A 232 2.12 7.43 -13.40
CA LYS A 232 0.91 7.71 -12.64
C LYS A 232 -0.20 6.69 -12.89
N VAL A 233 -0.40 6.28 -14.15
CA VAL A 233 -1.37 5.22 -14.51
C VAL A 233 -1.04 3.92 -13.79
N ARG A 234 0.22 3.50 -13.78
CA ARG A 234 0.67 2.30 -13.06
C ARG A 234 0.59 2.44 -11.55
N ALA A 235 0.93 3.61 -11.02
CA ALA A 235 0.86 3.91 -9.59
C ALA A 235 -0.57 3.86 -9.06
N LEU A 236 -1.56 4.24 -9.86
CA LEU A 236 -2.97 4.29 -9.45
C LEU A 236 -3.79 3.03 -9.85
N ASP A 237 -3.16 2.00 -10.40
CA ASP A 237 -3.80 0.69 -10.63
C ASP A 237 -3.55 -0.24 -9.42
N PRO A 238 -4.57 -0.79 -8.76
CA PRO A 238 -5.97 -0.94 -9.19
C PRO A 238 -6.90 0.15 -8.66
N ALA A 239 -6.44 1.06 -7.86
CA ALA A 239 -7.28 2.10 -7.25
C ALA A 239 -6.47 3.37 -6.96
N PRO A 240 -7.06 4.55 -7.21
CA PRO A 240 -8.41 4.81 -7.73
C PRO A 240 -8.56 4.62 -9.26
N GLY A 241 -7.46 4.41 -10.00
CA GLY A 241 -7.37 4.44 -11.46
C GLY A 241 -7.34 5.87 -12.01
N CYS A 242 -6.51 6.12 -13.01
CA CYS A 242 -6.47 7.44 -13.66
C CYS A 242 -7.76 7.73 -14.42
N VAL A 243 -8.15 9.01 -14.47
CA VAL A 243 -9.37 9.46 -15.12
C VAL A 243 -9.05 10.58 -16.11
N CYS A 244 -9.63 10.51 -17.29
CA CYS A 244 -9.70 11.62 -18.24
C CYS A 244 -11.13 11.81 -18.75
N THR A 245 -11.38 12.91 -19.45
CA THR A 245 -12.66 13.17 -20.14
C THR A 245 -12.42 13.10 -21.65
N TYR A 246 -13.22 12.33 -22.35
CA TYR A 246 -13.23 12.27 -23.81
C TYR A 246 -14.68 12.35 -24.30
N MET A 247 -14.96 13.26 -25.25
CA MET A 247 -16.33 13.54 -25.74
C MET A 247 -17.33 13.71 -24.58
N GLU A 248 -16.99 14.52 -23.60
CA GLU A 248 -17.78 14.79 -22.38
C GLU A 248 -18.03 13.57 -21.47
N GLN A 249 -17.46 12.41 -21.79
CA GLN A 249 -17.60 11.20 -21.00
C GLN A 249 -16.36 10.92 -20.14
N PRO A 250 -16.52 10.62 -18.85
CA PRO A 250 -15.41 10.21 -18.00
C PRO A 250 -14.97 8.80 -18.35
N LEU A 251 -13.68 8.65 -18.60
CA LEU A 251 -13.03 7.37 -18.87
C LEU A 251 -11.94 7.09 -17.85
N LYS A 252 -11.84 5.85 -17.38
CA LYS A 252 -10.68 5.40 -16.63
C LYS A 252 -9.63 4.86 -17.58
N ILE A 253 -8.38 5.22 -17.30
CA ILE A 253 -7.19 4.71 -17.97
C ILE A 253 -6.51 3.72 -17.01
N TRP A 254 -6.29 2.49 -17.48
CA TRP A 254 -5.72 1.41 -16.67
C TRP A 254 -4.33 0.98 -17.13
N ALA A 255 -4.04 1.13 -18.42
CA ALA A 255 -2.71 0.86 -18.94
C ALA A 255 -2.34 1.88 -20.01
N ALA A 256 -1.12 2.38 -19.92
CA ALA A 256 -0.53 3.29 -20.88
C ALA A 256 1.00 3.16 -20.86
N GLN A 257 1.63 3.49 -21.98
CA GLN A 257 3.07 3.50 -22.15
C GLN A 257 3.50 4.69 -23.00
N THR A 258 4.76 5.05 -22.94
CA THR A 258 5.33 6.05 -23.84
C THR A 258 5.35 5.50 -25.26
N ASP A 259 5.05 6.35 -26.24
CA ASP A 259 5.19 6.06 -27.67
C ASP A 259 6.50 6.70 -28.17
N GLU A 260 7.13 6.10 -29.15
CA GLU A 260 8.36 6.64 -29.76
C GLU A 260 8.10 7.91 -30.59
N THR A 261 6.83 8.18 -30.91
CA THR A 261 6.42 9.37 -31.68
C THR A 261 6.56 10.62 -30.84
N LEU A 262 7.02 11.71 -31.46
CA LEU A 262 6.96 13.05 -30.91
C LEU A 262 5.99 13.90 -31.75
N SER A 263 5.25 14.79 -31.12
CA SER A 263 4.35 15.71 -31.80
C SER A 263 4.38 17.08 -31.14
N LYS A 264 5.09 18.02 -31.76
CA LYS A 264 5.18 19.41 -31.30
C LYS A 264 4.12 20.32 -31.94
N GLU A 265 3.39 19.80 -32.93
CA GLU A 265 2.41 20.57 -33.70
C GLU A 265 1.00 20.55 -33.05
N HIS A 266 0.78 19.64 -32.13
CA HIS A 266 -0.52 19.47 -31.48
C HIS A 266 -0.48 19.86 -30.02
N ALA A 267 -1.58 20.43 -29.53
CA ALA A 267 -1.73 20.77 -28.12
C ALA A 267 -1.79 19.51 -27.23
N ALA A 268 -1.34 19.64 -25.98
CA ALA A 268 -1.43 18.58 -24.97
C ALA A 268 -2.89 18.12 -24.80
N GLY A 269 -3.09 16.81 -24.72
CA GLY A 269 -4.42 16.18 -24.66
C GLY A 269 -5.05 15.88 -26.02
N THR A 270 -4.40 16.28 -27.14
CA THR A 270 -4.91 15.99 -28.48
C THR A 270 -4.67 14.52 -28.83
N ILE A 271 -5.73 13.84 -29.30
CA ILE A 271 -5.63 12.49 -29.84
C ILE A 271 -5.15 12.58 -31.29
N ILE A 272 -3.98 11.98 -31.58
CA ILE A 272 -3.36 11.99 -32.91
C ILE A 272 -3.51 10.67 -33.67
N GLY A 273 -4.10 9.66 -33.05
CA GLY A 273 -4.36 8.41 -33.73
C GLY A 273 -5.00 7.36 -32.83
N VAL A 274 -5.80 6.48 -33.48
CA VAL A 274 -6.38 5.28 -32.89
C VAL A 274 -6.07 4.12 -33.82
N ASP A 275 -5.41 3.10 -33.31
CA ASP A 275 -5.08 1.88 -34.03
C ASP A 275 -5.28 0.65 -33.13
N LYS A 276 -5.07 -0.56 -33.66
CA LYS A 276 -5.22 -1.81 -32.92
C LYS A 276 -4.34 -1.90 -31.65
N HIS A 277 -3.32 -1.05 -31.52
CA HIS A 277 -2.42 -1.03 -30.38
C HIS A 277 -2.83 -0.01 -29.31
N GLY A 278 -3.81 0.85 -29.59
CA GLY A 278 -4.33 1.79 -28.62
C GLY A 278 -4.66 3.19 -29.16
N VAL A 279 -4.76 4.13 -28.24
CA VAL A 279 -5.06 5.54 -28.51
C VAL A 279 -3.80 6.36 -28.20
N ARG A 280 -3.33 7.15 -29.18
CA ARG A 280 -2.15 8.03 -29.04
C ARG A 280 -2.59 9.45 -28.69
N VAL A 281 -2.06 9.98 -27.59
CA VAL A 281 -2.39 11.31 -27.05
C VAL A 281 -1.11 12.10 -26.86
N VAL A 282 -1.10 13.34 -27.31
CA VAL A 282 0.03 14.28 -27.15
C VAL A 282 0.09 14.77 -25.70
N CYS A 283 1.29 14.85 -25.15
CA CYS A 283 1.57 15.32 -23.80
C CYS A 283 2.30 16.67 -23.82
N GLY A 284 2.47 17.32 -22.65
CA GLY A 284 2.91 18.71 -22.54
C GLY A 284 4.29 19.04 -23.09
N ASP A 285 5.20 18.06 -23.08
CA ASP A 285 6.56 18.19 -23.65
C ASP A 285 6.67 17.78 -25.12
N GLY A 286 5.51 17.49 -25.77
CA GLY A 286 5.44 16.96 -27.13
C GLY A 286 5.68 15.44 -27.22
N SER A 287 5.94 14.76 -26.11
CA SER A 287 5.94 13.30 -26.07
C SER A 287 4.53 12.75 -26.28
N VAL A 288 4.42 11.50 -26.68
CA VAL A 288 3.13 10.85 -26.95
C VAL A 288 2.91 9.70 -26.00
N LEU A 289 1.73 9.68 -25.37
CA LEU A 289 1.25 8.57 -24.55
C LEU A 289 0.40 7.63 -25.41
N ARG A 290 0.71 6.34 -25.40
CA ARG A 290 -0.14 5.29 -25.97
C ARG A 290 -0.96 4.65 -24.86
N ILE A 291 -2.24 4.91 -24.85
CA ILE A 291 -3.20 4.29 -23.95
C ILE A 291 -3.58 2.93 -24.53
N THR A 292 -3.40 1.85 -23.77
CA THR A 292 -3.66 0.50 -24.23
C THR A 292 -4.91 -0.11 -23.61
N GLN A 293 -5.33 0.34 -22.41
CA GLN A 293 -6.51 -0.16 -21.73
C GLN A 293 -7.33 0.97 -21.09
N MET A 294 -8.63 0.97 -21.36
CA MET A 294 -9.60 1.95 -20.84
C MET A 294 -10.85 1.28 -20.30
N GLN A 295 -11.67 2.08 -19.60
CA GLN A 295 -12.96 1.64 -19.07
C GLN A 295 -13.95 2.81 -19.06
N LYS A 296 -15.14 2.58 -19.63
CA LYS A 296 -16.30 3.47 -19.50
C LYS A 296 -16.94 3.36 -18.11
N ALA A 297 -17.67 4.37 -17.69
CA ALA A 297 -18.47 4.30 -16.46
C ALA A 297 -19.42 3.10 -16.50
N GLY A 298 -19.40 2.27 -15.47
CA GLY A 298 -20.20 1.04 -15.37
C GLY A 298 -19.76 -0.13 -16.27
N GLY A 299 -18.76 0.07 -17.15
CA GLY A 299 -18.24 -0.95 -18.05
C GLY A 299 -17.13 -1.82 -17.44
N LYS A 300 -16.49 -2.64 -18.27
CA LYS A 300 -15.31 -3.45 -17.94
C LYS A 300 -14.05 -2.81 -18.52
N ARG A 301 -12.89 -3.15 -17.97
CA ARG A 301 -11.58 -2.84 -18.59
C ARG A 301 -11.53 -3.49 -19.98
N SER A 302 -11.19 -2.73 -21.00
CA SER A 302 -11.18 -3.18 -22.40
C SER A 302 -10.02 -2.54 -23.16
N PRO A 303 -9.58 -3.11 -24.30
CA PRO A 303 -8.59 -2.49 -25.18
C PRO A 303 -9.02 -1.08 -25.56
N ALA A 304 -8.10 -0.12 -25.48
CA ALA A 304 -8.41 1.30 -25.61
C ALA A 304 -9.02 1.65 -26.99
N HIS A 305 -8.56 1.02 -28.07
CA HIS A 305 -9.11 1.26 -29.41
C HIS A 305 -10.60 0.88 -29.50
N GLN A 306 -11.02 -0.24 -28.89
CA GLN A 306 -12.44 -0.68 -28.89
C GLN A 306 -13.31 0.31 -28.13
N VAL A 307 -12.80 0.82 -26.99
CA VAL A 307 -13.51 1.85 -26.20
C VAL A 307 -13.63 3.13 -27.03
N ALA A 308 -12.56 3.60 -27.67
CA ALA A 308 -12.55 4.81 -28.48
C ALA A 308 -13.49 4.71 -29.70
N GLU A 309 -13.51 3.59 -30.39
CA GLU A 309 -14.42 3.34 -31.53
C GLU A 309 -15.89 3.34 -31.10
N SER A 310 -16.18 2.82 -29.92
CA SER A 310 -17.55 2.76 -29.38
C SER A 310 -18.08 4.10 -28.85
N LEU A 311 -17.28 5.15 -28.90
CA LEU A 311 -17.65 6.53 -28.52
C LEU A 311 -17.86 7.45 -29.72
N LYS A 312 -17.54 6.99 -30.93
CA LYS A 312 -17.83 7.67 -32.18
C LYS A 312 -19.31 7.49 -32.55
#